data_e05d72a1ae1c02af3f2f76c1e12c6ccb
#
_entry.id   e05d72a1ae1c02af3f2f76c1e12c6ccb
#
_cell.length_a   1.000
_cell.length_b   1.000
_cell.length_c   1.000
_cell.angle_alpha   90.00
_cell.angle_beta   90.00
_cell.angle_gamma   90.00
#
_symmetry.space_group_name_H-M   'P 1'
#
loop_
_entity.id
_entity.type
_entity.pdbx_description
1 polymer ?
#
loop_
_entity_poly.entity_id
_entity_poly.type
_entity_poly.pdbx_seq_one_letter_code
_entity_poly.pdbx_strand_id
1 'polypeptide(L)'
;MDRHAQRHPRSRDGVLPNGLRLHLAHDPAASRAAAWLRVAAGSHDEPSAHPGLAHFLEHLSFLGGAAFPGDERLMPWLQVRGGQVNASTRGRTTDYFFEVTAEHLGAGLARLIDMLARPLLDIDAQRREREVLEAEYLARSADEQTLIDAALALGLPAGHPLRRFAAGRRDSLALESDAFQRALREFHAAHYHAGNCQLWLQGPQALDELERLAQRACADLPGRAPGASPPPPPLLPFAGEALALRLPGPPRLVLGFALDALRGTDEQTLLAFAELLGHRSPGGLLAALGEQGLGESVALRVVHRDARQALL
;
A
#
# COMPACT_ATOMS: atom_id res chain seq x y z
N MET A 1 -30.82 -8.64 34.44
CA MET A 1 -30.24 -7.48 33.70
C MET A 1 -28.74 -7.70 33.60
N ASP A 2 -28.35 -8.56 32.66
CA ASP A 2 -26.92 -8.82 32.40
C ASP A 2 -26.33 -7.69 31.57
N ARG A 3 -25.45 -6.95 32.18
CA ARG A 3 -24.62 -5.95 31.47
C ARG A 3 -23.70 -6.74 30.53
N HIS A 4 -23.92 -6.62 29.23
CA HIS A 4 -22.92 -7.00 28.24
C HIS A 4 -21.63 -6.25 28.57
N ALA A 5 -20.73 -6.90 29.32
CA ALA A 5 -19.36 -6.47 29.40
C ALA A 5 -18.80 -6.52 27.98
N GLN A 6 -18.66 -5.38 27.35
CA GLN A 6 -17.91 -5.24 26.09
C GLN A 6 -16.50 -5.79 26.39
N ARG A 7 -16.27 -7.04 25.99
CA ARG A 7 -14.94 -7.64 26.08
C ARG A 7 -14.10 -6.97 24.98
N HIS A 8 -13.27 -6.04 25.39
CA HIS A 8 -12.31 -5.44 24.49
C HIS A 8 -11.44 -6.54 23.85
N PRO A 9 -11.12 -6.42 22.56
CA PRO A 9 -10.19 -7.36 21.91
C PRO A 9 -8.90 -7.44 22.72
N ARG A 10 -8.42 -8.66 22.93
CA ARG A 10 -7.09 -8.88 23.56
C ARG A 10 -6.06 -8.89 22.43
N SER A 11 -4.94 -8.24 22.62
CA SER A 11 -3.86 -8.19 21.64
C SER A 11 -2.55 -8.70 22.21
N ARG A 12 -1.69 -9.18 21.34
CA ARG A 12 -0.32 -9.62 21.64
C ARG A 12 0.58 -9.30 20.46
N ASP A 13 1.71 -8.67 20.74
CA ASP A 13 2.81 -8.50 19.80
C ASP A 13 3.88 -9.56 20.03
N GLY A 14 4.58 -9.96 18.97
CA GLY A 14 5.62 -10.96 19.03
C GLY A 14 6.54 -10.94 17.81
N VAL A 15 7.54 -11.81 17.84
CA VAL A 15 8.46 -12.04 16.71
C VAL A 15 8.63 -13.55 16.56
N LEU A 16 8.42 -14.06 15.34
CA LEU A 16 8.67 -15.47 15.03
C LEU A 16 10.18 -15.77 14.95
N PRO A 17 10.58 -17.05 15.08
CA PRO A 17 11.99 -17.45 15.00
C PRO A 17 12.70 -17.01 13.69
N ASN A 18 11.97 -16.88 12.58
CA ASN A 18 12.50 -16.39 11.30
C ASN A 18 12.60 -14.86 11.20
N GLY A 19 12.22 -14.12 12.25
CA GLY A 19 12.28 -12.66 12.29
C GLY A 19 11.01 -11.93 11.90
N LEU A 20 9.92 -12.63 11.52
CA LEU A 20 8.63 -12.01 11.20
C LEU A 20 8.00 -11.40 12.45
N ARG A 21 7.64 -10.12 12.37
CA ARG A 21 6.89 -9.44 13.45
C ARG A 21 5.42 -9.78 13.37
N LEU A 22 4.83 -10.10 14.53
CA LEU A 22 3.42 -10.47 14.67
C LEU A 22 2.66 -9.43 15.49
N HIS A 23 1.42 -9.20 15.08
CA HIS A 23 0.40 -8.45 15.80
C HIS A 23 -0.88 -9.30 15.82
N LEU A 24 -1.24 -9.83 16.97
CA LEU A 24 -2.36 -10.75 17.14
C LEU A 24 -3.49 -10.06 17.88
N ALA A 25 -4.72 -10.20 17.40
CA ALA A 25 -5.92 -9.66 18.03
C ALA A 25 -6.99 -10.76 18.17
N HIS A 26 -7.34 -11.09 19.40
CA HIS A 26 -8.43 -12.00 19.73
C HIS A 26 -9.71 -11.21 19.98
N ASP A 27 -10.70 -11.40 19.11
CA ASP A 27 -12.07 -10.91 19.29
C ASP A 27 -13.03 -12.08 19.34
N PRO A 28 -13.48 -12.51 20.53
CA PRO A 28 -14.34 -13.68 20.69
C PRO A 28 -15.75 -13.49 20.10
N ALA A 29 -16.13 -12.27 19.75
CA ALA A 29 -17.41 -11.97 19.14
C ALA A 29 -17.35 -11.97 17.59
N ALA A 30 -16.15 -12.00 17.01
CA ALA A 30 -15.98 -12.01 15.55
C ALA A 30 -16.45 -13.34 14.96
N SER A 31 -17.27 -13.29 13.91
CA SER A 31 -17.64 -14.45 13.08
C SER A 31 -16.65 -14.72 11.96
N ARG A 32 -15.78 -13.76 11.66
CA ARG A 32 -14.78 -13.81 10.61
C ARG A 32 -13.38 -13.63 11.20
N ALA A 33 -12.39 -14.00 10.42
CA ALA A 33 -10.99 -13.76 10.75
C ALA A 33 -10.29 -13.09 9.57
N ALA A 34 -9.31 -12.26 9.87
CA ALA A 34 -8.54 -11.51 8.89
C ALA A 34 -7.05 -11.72 9.07
N ALA A 35 -6.34 -11.66 7.96
CA ALA A 35 -4.90 -11.58 7.91
C ALA A 35 -4.46 -10.38 7.07
N TRP A 36 -3.46 -9.64 7.53
CA TRP A 36 -2.82 -8.56 6.80
C TRP A 36 -1.32 -8.73 6.91
N LEU A 37 -0.66 -8.89 5.77
CA LEU A 37 0.79 -8.94 5.70
C LEU A 37 1.31 -7.72 4.97
N ARG A 38 2.20 -6.99 5.61
CA ARG A 38 2.91 -5.85 5.06
C ARG A 38 4.34 -6.21 4.73
N VAL A 39 4.76 -5.96 3.51
CA VAL A 39 6.16 -5.93 3.08
C VAL A 39 6.64 -4.48 3.15
N ALA A 40 7.78 -4.23 3.82
CA ALA A 40 8.36 -2.89 3.93
C ALA A 40 9.16 -2.53 2.67
N ALA A 41 8.50 -2.59 1.52
CA ALA A 41 9.01 -2.18 0.22
C ALA A 41 7.85 -1.82 -0.71
N GLY A 42 8.05 -0.83 -1.56
CA GLY A 42 7.07 -0.37 -2.54
C GLY A 42 7.72 0.31 -3.73
N SER A 43 7.00 1.21 -4.39
CA SER A 43 7.45 1.86 -5.62
C SER A 43 8.69 2.76 -5.47
N HIS A 44 9.03 3.18 -4.25
CA HIS A 44 10.25 3.95 -4.00
C HIS A 44 11.51 3.07 -3.92
N ASP A 45 11.34 1.76 -3.69
CA ASP A 45 12.41 0.80 -3.51
C ASP A 45 12.74 0.04 -4.80
N GLU A 46 11.96 0.24 -5.87
CA GLU A 46 12.19 -0.38 -7.17
C GLU A 46 13.35 0.27 -7.94
N PRO A 47 14.05 -0.48 -8.80
CA PRO A 47 15.06 0.08 -9.67
C PRO A 47 14.50 1.19 -10.55
N SER A 48 15.20 2.32 -10.65
CA SER A 48 14.76 3.49 -11.43
C SER A 48 14.53 3.19 -12.92
N ALA A 49 15.17 2.15 -13.45
CA ALA A 49 15.03 1.69 -14.82
C ALA A 49 13.69 0.96 -15.07
N HIS A 50 13.00 0.51 -14.02
CA HIS A 50 11.80 -0.32 -14.11
C HIS A 50 10.67 0.22 -13.23
N PRO A 51 10.16 1.44 -13.48
CA PRO A 51 9.05 2.00 -12.71
C PRO A 51 7.80 1.13 -12.85
N GLY A 52 7.14 0.84 -11.70
CA GLY A 52 5.99 -0.03 -11.60
C GLY A 52 6.32 -1.50 -11.35
N LEU A 53 7.59 -1.86 -11.16
CA LEU A 53 8.01 -3.23 -10.88
C LEU A 53 7.42 -3.76 -9.56
N ALA A 54 7.33 -2.93 -8.52
CA ALA A 54 6.73 -3.31 -7.24
C ALA A 54 5.23 -3.62 -7.38
N HIS A 55 4.49 -2.80 -8.11
CA HIS A 55 3.06 -3.03 -8.41
C HIS A 55 2.87 -4.25 -9.32
N PHE A 56 3.74 -4.44 -10.29
CA PHE A 56 3.72 -5.63 -11.13
C PHE A 56 3.95 -6.91 -10.32
N LEU A 57 4.90 -6.92 -9.38
CA LEU A 57 5.13 -8.06 -8.50
C LEU A 57 3.92 -8.34 -7.59
N GLU A 58 3.20 -7.31 -7.14
CA GLU A 58 1.94 -7.45 -6.41
C GLU A 58 0.95 -8.28 -7.23
N HIS A 59 0.69 -7.91 -8.50
CA HIS A 59 -0.20 -8.64 -9.40
C HIS A 59 0.26 -10.08 -9.62
N LEU A 60 1.55 -10.27 -9.91
CA LEU A 60 2.12 -11.60 -10.15
C LEU A 60 1.98 -12.52 -8.94
N SER A 61 2.05 -11.99 -7.72
CA SER A 61 1.87 -12.76 -6.50
C SER A 61 0.50 -13.46 -6.47
N PHE A 62 -0.57 -12.79 -6.91
CA PHE A 62 -1.92 -13.37 -6.96
C PHE A 62 -2.11 -14.49 -7.99
N LEU A 63 -1.15 -14.67 -8.88
CA LEU A 63 -1.19 -15.79 -9.84
C LEU A 63 -0.84 -17.13 -9.19
N GLY A 64 -0.48 -17.13 -7.91
CA GLY A 64 -0.25 -18.29 -7.07
C GLY A 64 1.21 -18.55 -6.78
N GLY A 65 1.43 -19.46 -5.86
CA GLY A 65 2.73 -19.95 -5.45
C GLY A 65 2.94 -21.40 -5.81
N ALA A 66 4.11 -21.92 -5.48
CA ALA A 66 4.54 -23.28 -5.86
C ALA A 66 3.68 -24.37 -5.22
N ALA A 67 3.11 -24.15 -4.01
CA ALA A 67 2.30 -25.15 -3.31
C ALA A 67 0.80 -25.07 -3.66
N PHE A 68 0.31 -23.90 -4.09
CA PHE A 68 -1.11 -23.68 -4.38
C PHE A 68 -1.29 -23.04 -5.77
N PRO A 69 -1.06 -23.79 -6.85
CA PRO A 69 -1.26 -23.30 -8.22
C PRO A 69 -2.73 -23.38 -8.66
N GLY A 70 -3.06 -22.73 -9.79
CA GLY A 70 -4.37 -22.82 -10.43
C GLY A 70 -5.51 -22.35 -9.52
N ASP A 71 -6.56 -23.17 -9.40
CA ASP A 71 -7.75 -22.83 -8.60
C ASP A 71 -7.50 -22.92 -7.08
N GLU A 72 -6.39 -23.53 -6.65
CA GLU A 72 -5.99 -23.60 -5.26
C GLU A 72 -5.30 -22.32 -4.75
N ARG A 73 -4.95 -21.38 -5.64
CA ARG A 73 -4.39 -20.07 -5.25
C ARG A 73 -5.36 -19.26 -4.38
N LEU A 74 -4.83 -18.30 -3.64
CA LEU A 74 -5.56 -17.57 -2.60
C LEU A 74 -6.89 -16.99 -3.06
N MET A 75 -6.91 -16.23 -4.17
CA MET A 75 -8.10 -15.49 -4.61
C MET A 75 -9.29 -16.42 -4.96
N PRO A 76 -9.21 -17.37 -5.90
CA PRO A 76 -10.34 -18.28 -6.20
C PRO A 76 -10.70 -19.15 -5.00
N TRP A 77 -9.70 -19.59 -4.19
CA TRP A 77 -9.96 -20.39 -3.01
C TRP A 77 -10.80 -19.63 -1.95
N LEU A 78 -10.54 -18.32 -1.77
CA LEU A 78 -11.33 -17.44 -0.88
C LEU A 78 -12.73 -17.19 -1.45
N GLN A 79 -12.84 -16.91 -2.76
CA GLN A 79 -14.13 -16.59 -3.42
C GLN A 79 -15.18 -17.68 -3.18
N VAL A 80 -14.82 -18.95 -3.35
CA VAL A 80 -15.77 -20.07 -3.11
C VAL A 80 -16.11 -20.27 -1.63
N ARG A 81 -15.42 -19.59 -0.71
CA ARG A 81 -15.65 -19.61 0.74
C ARG A 81 -16.22 -18.30 1.29
N GLY A 82 -16.71 -17.43 0.40
CA GLY A 82 -17.24 -16.12 0.78
C GLY A 82 -16.21 -15.20 1.42
N GLY A 83 -14.92 -15.45 1.14
CA GLY A 83 -13.80 -14.61 1.56
C GLY A 83 -13.57 -13.46 0.60
N GLN A 84 -12.84 -12.46 1.07
CA GLN A 84 -12.40 -11.30 0.28
C GLN A 84 -10.89 -11.16 0.42
N VAL A 85 -10.25 -10.70 -0.65
CA VAL A 85 -8.81 -10.44 -0.68
C VAL A 85 -8.52 -9.19 -1.47
N ASN A 86 -7.51 -8.44 -1.05
CA ASN A 86 -7.01 -7.29 -1.78
C ASN A 86 -5.53 -7.05 -1.47
N ALA A 87 -4.89 -6.17 -2.23
CA ALA A 87 -3.54 -5.69 -1.98
C ALA A 87 -3.40 -4.22 -2.36
N SER A 88 -2.30 -3.60 -1.97
CA SER A 88 -2.01 -2.21 -2.31
C SER A 88 -0.53 -1.94 -2.24
N THR A 89 0.06 -1.55 -3.35
CA THR A 89 1.44 -1.05 -3.44
C THR A 89 1.46 0.48 -3.27
N ARG A 90 2.22 0.93 -2.28
CA ARG A 90 2.47 2.34 -1.99
C ARG A 90 3.96 2.68 -2.19
N GLY A 91 4.36 3.89 -1.83
CA GLY A 91 5.75 4.32 -1.95
C GLY A 91 6.74 3.39 -1.24
N ARG A 92 6.49 3.02 0.00
CA ARG A 92 7.42 2.27 0.87
C ARG A 92 6.86 0.98 1.43
N THR A 93 5.66 0.57 1.03
CA THR A 93 5.02 -0.65 1.52
C THR A 93 4.19 -1.30 0.43
N THR A 94 4.11 -2.62 0.48
CA THR A 94 3.11 -3.42 -0.24
C THR A 94 2.33 -4.22 0.80
N ASP A 95 1.02 -4.02 0.82
CA ASP A 95 0.11 -4.63 1.78
C ASP A 95 -0.74 -5.69 1.08
N TYR A 96 -0.86 -6.87 1.67
CA TYR A 96 -1.73 -7.98 1.22
C TYR A 96 -2.65 -8.34 2.36
N PHE A 97 -3.94 -8.41 2.12
CA PHE A 97 -4.90 -8.73 3.18
C PHE A 97 -6.09 -9.51 2.68
N PHE A 98 -6.60 -10.38 3.54
CA PHE A 98 -7.83 -11.11 3.29
C PHE A 98 -8.67 -11.24 4.55
N GLU A 99 -9.96 -11.53 4.33
CA GLU A 99 -10.93 -11.88 5.36
C GLU A 99 -11.72 -13.11 4.91
N VAL A 100 -11.96 -14.02 5.86
CA VAL A 100 -12.67 -15.29 5.62
C VAL A 100 -13.36 -15.75 6.90
N THR A 101 -14.22 -16.78 6.85
CA THR A 101 -14.76 -17.41 8.07
C THR A 101 -13.62 -17.96 8.92
N ALA A 102 -13.77 -17.89 10.23
CA ALA A 102 -12.71 -18.13 11.20
C ALA A 102 -12.01 -19.50 11.04
N GLU A 103 -12.74 -20.53 10.68
CA GLU A 103 -12.24 -21.90 10.44
C GLU A 103 -11.24 -21.99 9.28
N HIS A 104 -11.33 -21.07 8.32
CA HIS A 104 -10.50 -21.05 7.11
C HIS A 104 -9.25 -20.16 7.22
N LEU A 105 -9.05 -19.44 8.33
CA LEU A 105 -7.92 -18.51 8.50
C LEU A 105 -6.57 -19.18 8.23
N GLY A 106 -6.32 -20.34 8.81
CA GLY A 106 -5.03 -21.04 8.68
C GLY A 106 -4.73 -21.48 7.24
N ALA A 107 -5.75 -21.99 6.53
CA ALA A 107 -5.61 -22.41 5.14
C ALA A 107 -5.45 -21.21 4.18
N GLY A 108 -6.14 -20.09 4.45
CA GLY A 108 -5.95 -18.84 3.73
C GLY A 108 -4.55 -18.26 3.95
N LEU A 109 -4.09 -18.27 5.20
CA LEU A 109 -2.75 -17.78 5.56
C LEU A 109 -1.64 -18.60 4.88
N ALA A 110 -1.77 -19.93 4.81
CA ALA A 110 -0.80 -20.77 4.10
C ALA A 110 -0.69 -20.39 2.61
N ARG A 111 -1.80 -20.08 1.95
CA ARG A 111 -1.83 -19.62 0.56
C ARG A 111 -1.25 -18.22 0.38
N LEU A 112 -1.55 -17.30 1.31
CA LEU A 112 -0.96 -15.97 1.31
C LEU A 112 0.57 -16.06 1.42
N ILE A 113 1.07 -16.85 2.34
CA ILE A 113 2.53 -16.99 2.52
C ILE A 113 3.18 -17.68 1.32
N ASP A 114 2.57 -18.71 0.74
CA ASP A 114 3.12 -19.41 -0.42
C ASP A 114 3.25 -18.48 -1.64
N MET A 115 2.22 -17.70 -1.95
CA MET A 115 2.27 -16.75 -3.07
C MET A 115 3.32 -15.64 -2.88
N LEU A 116 3.63 -15.29 -1.64
CA LEU A 116 4.63 -14.26 -1.33
C LEU A 116 6.05 -14.83 -1.21
N ALA A 117 6.21 -16.04 -0.68
CA ALA A 117 7.50 -16.69 -0.52
C ALA A 117 8.02 -17.31 -1.83
N ARG A 118 7.12 -17.84 -2.66
CA ARG A 118 7.45 -18.64 -3.86
C ARG A 118 6.52 -18.33 -5.04
N PRO A 119 6.40 -17.06 -5.47
CA PRO A 119 5.54 -16.71 -6.60
C PRO A 119 5.99 -17.42 -7.88
N LEU A 120 5.02 -17.81 -8.71
CA LEU A 120 5.30 -18.61 -9.92
C LEU A 120 6.03 -17.83 -11.02
N LEU A 121 5.99 -16.55 -11.08
CA LEU A 121 6.68 -15.66 -12.04
C LEU A 121 6.76 -16.18 -13.49
N ASP A 122 5.74 -16.92 -13.94
CA ASP A 122 5.66 -17.49 -15.28
C ASP A 122 5.61 -16.39 -16.35
N ILE A 123 6.38 -16.53 -17.44
CA ILE A 123 6.52 -15.46 -18.44
C ILE A 123 5.21 -15.20 -19.22
N ASP A 124 4.41 -16.24 -19.49
CA ASP A 124 3.15 -16.05 -20.21
C ASP A 124 2.09 -15.41 -19.29
N ALA A 125 2.14 -15.72 -18.00
CA ALA A 125 1.35 -15.03 -16.99
C ALA A 125 1.79 -13.56 -16.85
N GLN A 126 3.09 -13.29 -16.85
CA GLN A 126 3.62 -11.92 -16.84
C GLN A 126 3.12 -11.11 -18.05
N ARG A 127 3.06 -11.70 -19.24
CA ARG A 127 2.54 -11.02 -20.44
C ARG A 127 1.07 -10.62 -20.29
N ARG A 128 0.25 -11.51 -19.72
CA ARG A 128 -1.17 -11.20 -19.46
C ARG A 128 -1.33 -10.10 -18.44
N GLU A 129 -0.60 -10.16 -17.33
CA GLU A 129 -0.67 -9.14 -16.28
C GLU A 129 -0.12 -7.79 -16.73
N ARG A 130 0.88 -7.75 -17.60
CA ARG A 130 1.36 -6.49 -18.19
C ARG A 130 0.24 -5.76 -18.94
N GLU A 131 -0.63 -6.47 -19.64
CA GLU A 131 -1.78 -5.86 -20.34
C GLU A 131 -2.84 -5.35 -19.35
N VAL A 132 -3.02 -6.01 -18.20
CA VAL A 132 -3.88 -5.52 -17.12
C VAL A 132 -3.32 -4.22 -16.54
N LEU A 133 -2.02 -4.18 -16.24
CA LEU A 133 -1.37 -2.98 -15.73
C LEU A 133 -1.39 -1.83 -16.76
N GLU A 134 -1.26 -2.13 -18.05
CA GLU A 134 -1.40 -1.10 -19.09
C GLU A 134 -2.81 -0.48 -19.08
N ALA A 135 -3.86 -1.31 -18.93
CA ALA A 135 -5.23 -0.80 -18.83
C ALA A 135 -5.41 0.06 -17.56
N GLU A 136 -4.85 -0.37 -16.43
CA GLU A 136 -4.86 0.44 -15.20
C GLU A 136 -4.07 1.74 -15.35
N TYR A 137 -2.91 1.70 -16.00
CA TYR A 137 -2.12 2.89 -16.29
C TYR A 137 -2.94 3.89 -17.11
N LEU A 138 -3.61 3.44 -18.17
CA LEU A 138 -4.45 4.30 -19.01
C LEU A 138 -5.63 4.90 -18.21
N ALA A 139 -6.28 4.10 -17.37
CA ALA A 139 -7.36 4.57 -16.50
C ALA A 139 -6.88 5.64 -15.51
N ARG A 140 -5.76 5.38 -14.82
CA ARG A 140 -5.16 6.34 -13.87
C ARG A 140 -4.62 7.60 -14.56
N SER A 141 -4.11 7.47 -15.79
CA SER A 141 -3.62 8.61 -16.60
C SER A 141 -4.76 9.51 -17.09
N ALA A 142 -6.00 9.03 -17.06
CA ALA A 142 -7.19 9.81 -17.37
C ALA A 142 -7.85 10.41 -16.11
N ASP A 143 -7.42 9.99 -14.91
CA ASP A 143 -7.95 10.48 -13.65
C ASP A 143 -7.38 11.86 -13.31
N GLU A 144 -8.28 12.81 -13.11
CA GLU A 144 -7.93 14.21 -12.88
C GLU A 144 -7.04 14.39 -11.65
N GLN A 145 -7.36 13.70 -10.56
CA GLN A 145 -6.62 13.83 -9.32
C GLN A 145 -5.20 13.26 -9.45
N THR A 146 -5.04 12.15 -10.14
CA THR A 146 -3.75 11.56 -10.47
C THR A 146 -2.87 12.51 -11.30
N LEU A 147 -3.47 13.23 -12.25
CA LEU A 147 -2.74 14.21 -13.07
C LEU A 147 -2.30 15.43 -12.25
N ILE A 148 -3.14 15.90 -11.33
CA ILE A 148 -2.79 16.97 -10.40
C ILE A 148 -1.63 16.55 -9.49
N ASP A 149 -1.67 15.34 -8.93
CA ASP A 149 -0.62 14.81 -8.07
C ASP A 149 0.71 14.65 -8.81
N ALA A 150 0.64 14.17 -10.05
CA ALA A 150 1.82 14.06 -10.91
C ALA A 150 2.42 15.44 -11.22
N ALA A 151 1.59 16.45 -11.48
CA ALA A 151 2.05 17.82 -11.69
C ALA A 151 2.70 18.42 -10.45
N LEU A 152 2.10 18.24 -9.27
CA LEU A 152 2.70 18.67 -7.99
C LEU A 152 4.05 17.99 -7.75
N ALA A 153 4.17 16.70 -8.08
CA ALA A 153 5.41 15.95 -7.93
C ALA A 153 6.55 16.49 -8.80
N LEU A 154 6.26 17.24 -9.90
CA LEU A 154 7.29 17.91 -10.71
C LEU A 154 8.04 18.98 -9.93
N GLY A 155 7.46 19.55 -8.88
CA GLY A 155 8.12 20.48 -7.97
C GLY A 155 9.20 19.84 -7.07
N LEU A 156 9.23 18.51 -6.96
CA LEU A 156 10.20 17.77 -6.15
C LEU A 156 11.58 17.70 -6.82
N PRO A 157 12.65 17.42 -6.07
CA PRO A 157 13.99 17.26 -6.63
C PRO A 157 14.04 16.25 -7.78
N ALA A 158 14.90 16.49 -8.76
CA ALA A 158 15.12 15.57 -9.89
C ALA A 158 15.50 14.18 -9.35
N GLY A 159 14.89 13.12 -9.90
CA GLY A 159 15.11 11.75 -9.44
C GLY A 159 14.29 11.32 -8.22
N HIS A 160 13.52 12.22 -7.59
CA HIS A 160 12.63 11.84 -6.49
C HIS A 160 11.62 10.79 -6.94
N PRO A 161 11.40 9.68 -6.18
CA PRO A 161 10.53 8.58 -6.59
C PRO A 161 9.09 9.00 -6.90
N LEU A 162 8.53 9.96 -6.18
CA LEU A 162 7.18 10.49 -6.43
C LEU A 162 7.01 11.14 -7.81
N ARG A 163 8.10 11.48 -8.52
CA ARG A 163 8.03 11.98 -9.90
C ARG A 163 7.79 10.87 -10.93
N ARG A 164 7.89 9.59 -10.50
CA ARG A 164 7.63 8.43 -11.34
C ARG A 164 6.19 7.98 -11.17
N PHE A 165 5.55 7.60 -12.26
CA PHE A 165 4.22 7.02 -12.20
C PHE A 165 4.32 5.54 -11.79
N ALA A 166 3.93 5.25 -10.55
CA ALA A 166 4.16 3.94 -9.91
C ALA A 166 3.25 2.80 -10.41
N ALA A 167 2.27 3.08 -11.27
CA ALA A 167 1.38 2.04 -11.80
C ALA A 167 2.12 1.00 -12.67
N GLY A 168 3.21 1.40 -13.32
CA GLY A 168 3.83 0.60 -14.36
C GLY A 168 3.07 0.70 -15.69
N ARG A 169 3.78 0.53 -16.79
CA ARG A 169 3.18 0.48 -18.13
C ARG A 169 3.98 -0.47 -19.01
N ARG A 170 3.44 -0.80 -20.18
CA ARG A 170 4.09 -1.74 -21.11
C ARG A 170 5.56 -1.41 -21.40
N ASP A 171 5.88 -0.12 -21.62
CA ASP A 171 7.26 0.31 -21.93
C ASP A 171 8.22 0.18 -20.75
N SER A 172 7.74 0.33 -19.50
CA SER A 172 8.59 0.20 -18.30
C SER A 172 8.76 -1.26 -17.86
N LEU A 173 7.86 -2.15 -18.29
CA LEU A 173 7.83 -3.57 -17.96
C LEU A 173 8.37 -4.39 -19.15
N ALA A 174 9.67 -4.30 -19.40
CA ALA A 174 10.36 -4.93 -20.53
C ALA A 174 10.58 -6.44 -20.29
N LEU A 175 9.51 -7.23 -20.27
CA LEU A 175 9.46 -8.64 -19.84
C LEU A 175 10.46 -9.55 -20.55
N GLU A 176 10.74 -9.28 -21.83
CA GLU A 176 11.65 -10.06 -22.68
C GLU A 176 13.10 -9.76 -22.40
N SER A 177 13.39 -8.78 -21.57
CA SER A 177 14.77 -8.41 -21.18
C SER A 177 15.25 -9.24 -20.01
N ASP A 178 16.41 -9.87 -20.13
CA ASP A 178 17.08 -10.56 -19.02
C ASP A 178 17.36 -9.63 -17.84
N ALA A 179 17.59 -8.35 -18.12
CA ALA A 179 17.81 -7.33 -17.09
C ALA A 179 16.55 -7.12 -16.25
N PHE A 180 15.38 -7.03 -16.91
CA PHE A 180 14.10 -6.91 -16.20
C PHE A 180 13.80 -8.16 -15.37
N GLN A 181 13.93 -9.35 -15.96
CA GLN A 181 13.67 -10.62 -15.28
C GLN A 181 14.60 -10.82 -14.08
N ARG A 182 15.83 -10.35 -14.17
CA ARG A 182 16.77 -10.35 -13.05
C ARG A 182 16.33 -9.34 -11.98
N ALA A 183 16.03 -8.11 -12.36
CA ALA A 183 15.55 -7.08 -11.44
C ALA A 183 14.29 -7.49 -10.68
N LEU A 184 13.33 -8.15 -11.34
CA LEU A 184 12.12 -8.66 -10.72
C LEU A 184 12.43 -9.72 -9.63
N ARG A 185 13.31 -10.68 -9.95
CA ARG A 185 13.72 -11.71 -8.97
C ARG A 185 14.56 -11.13 -7.83
N GLU A 186 15.46 -10.21 -8.12
CA GLU A 186 16.29 -9.55 -7.11
C GLU A 186 15.44 -8.68 -6.17
N PHE A 187 14.47 -7.94 -6.70
CA PHE A 187 13.54 -7.15 -5.89
C PHE A 187 12.71 -8.05 -4.95
N HIS A 188 12.16 -9.16 -5.48
CA HIS A 188 11.47 -10.14 -4.67
C HIS A 188 12.38 -10.70 -3.56
N ALA A 189 13.54 -11.22 -3.91
CA ALA A 189 14.48 -11.82 -2.95
C ALA A 189 15.01 -10.82 -1.90
N ALA A 190 15.14 -9.54 -2.28
CA ALA A 190 15.61 -8.49 -1.38
C ALA A 190 14.56 -8.06 -0.35
N HIS A 191 13.28 -8.14 -0.70
CA HIS A 191 12.23 -7.52 0.11
C HIS A 191 11.21 -8.50 0.69
N TYR A 192 10.94 -9.64 0.03
CA TYR A 192 9.91 -10.61 0.45
C TYR A 192 10.49 -11.68 1.38
N HIS A 193 10.89 -11.26 2.58
CA HIS A 193 11.46 -12.12 3.61
C HIS A 193 10.97 -11.69 4.99
N ALA A 194 11.00 -12.61 5.95
CA ALA A 194 10.41 -12.45 7.28
C ALA A 194 10.85 -11.17 8.01
N GLY A 195 12.16 -10.84 8.00
CA GLY A 195 12.66 -9.65 8.69
C GLY A 195 12.22 -8.32 8.08
N ASN A 196 11.71 -8.33 6.84
CA ASN A 196 11.17 -7.13 6.17
C ASN A 196 9.63 -7.11 6.17
N CYS A 197 8.99 -8.09 6.83
CA CYS A 197 7.54 -8.24 6.85
C CYS A 197 6.97 -8.05 8.26
N GLN A 198 5.69 -7.71 8.30
CA GLN A 198 4.85 -7.68 9.50
C GLN A 198 3.54 -8.39 9.18
N LEU A 199 3.04 -9.18 10.12
CA LEU A 199 1.78 -9.92 9.98
C LEU A 199 0.83 -9.53 11.11
N TRP A 200 -0.36 -9.10 10.75
CA TRP A 200 -1.50 -8.92 11.65
C TRP A 200 -2.50 -10.06 11.43
N LEU A 201 -2.89 -10.72 12.52
CA LEU A 201 -3.97 -11.72 12.52
C LEU A 201 -5.04 -11.29 13.52
N GLN A 202 -6.28 -11.33 13.08
CA GLN A 202 -7.43 -11.04 13.93
C GLN A 202 -8.50 -12.12 13.73
N GLY A 203 -9.13 -12.55 14.83
CA GLY A 203 -10.25 -13.49 14.76
C GLY A 203 -10.73 -13.94 16.14
N PRO A 204 -11.73 -14.86 16.18
CA PRO A 204 -12.25 -15.42 17.43
C PRO A 204 -11.32 -16.47 18.07
N GLN A 205 -10.27 -16.90 17.37
CA GLN A 205 -9.27 -17.83 17.89
C GLN A 205 -8.51 -17.20 19.07
N ALA A 206 -8.20 -18.00 20.10
CA ALA A 206 -7.33 -17.55 21.18
C ALA A 206 -5.95 -17.11 20.66
N LEU A 207 -5.29 -16.18 21.36
CA LEU A 207 -3.99 -15.64 20.94
C LEU A 207 -2.94 -16.74 20.69
N ASP A 208 -2.91 -17.79 21.53
CA ASP A 208 -1.98 -18.92 21.36
C ASP A 208 -2.30 -19.74 20.09
N GLU A 209 -3.56 -19.80 19.69
CA GLU A 209 -3.96 -20.45 18.43
C GLU A 209 -3.55 -19.60 17.22
N LEU A 210 -3.81 -18.30 17.26
CA LEU A 210 -3.37 -17.37 16.21
C LEU A 210 -1.85 -17.43 16.02
N GLU A 211 -1.11 -17.46 17.11
CA GLU A 211 0.36 -17.60 17.08
C GLU A 211 0.80 -18.92 16.46
N ARG A 212 0.16 -20.06 16.84
CA ARG A 212 0.45 -21.36 16.22
C ARG A 212 0.12 -21.40 14.73
N LEU A 213 -0.97 -20.74 14.29
CA LEU A 213 -1.31 -20.61 12.88
C LEU A 213 -0.23 -19.82 12.12
N ALA A 214 0.22 -18.70 12.70
CA ALA A 214 1.29 -17.89 12.13
C ALA A 214 2.61 -18.68 12.03
N GLN A 215 3.02 -19.36 13.11
CA GLN A 215 4.24 -20.17 13.15
C GLN A 215 4.25 -21.24 12.04
N ARG A 216 3.14 -21.97 11.89
CA ARG A 216 3.02 -23.02 10.86
C ARG A 216 3.05 -22.45 9.45
N ALA A 217 2.25 -21.43 9.17
CA ALA A 217 2.12 -20.89 7.83
C ALA A 217 3.37 -20.13 7.37
N CYS A 218 4.00 -19.37 8.29
CA CYS A 218 5.13 -18.51 7.95
C CYS A 218 6.50 -19.21 8.06
N ALA A 219 6.55 -20.52 8.33
CA ALA A 219 7.80 -21.28 8.40
C ALA A 219 8.58 -21.22 7.08
N ASP A 220 7.88 -21.18 5.95
CA ASP A 220 8.47 -21.16 4.60
C ASP A 220 8.88 -19.77 4.14
N LEU A 221 8.50 -18.70 4.85
CA LEU A 221 8.94 -17.37 4.52
C LEU A 221 10.43 -17.22 4.86
N PRO A 222 11.31 -16.87 3.89
CA PRO A 222 12.74 -16.86 4.12
C PRO A 222 13.12 -16.01 5.33
N GLY A 223 13.87 -16.61 6.29
CA GLY A 223 14.43 -15.90 7.43
C GLY A 223 15.60 -15.04 6.99
N ARG A 224 15.55 -13.75 7.27
CA ARG A 224 16.65 -12.82 7.05
C ARG A 224 16.55 -11.71 8.08
N ALA A 225 17.67 -11.23 8.57
CA ALA A 225 17.68 -10.04 9.42
C ALA A 225 17.04 -8.85 8.72
N PRO A 226 16.31 -7.99 9.44
CA PRO A 226 15.78 -6.77 8.84
C PRO A 226 16.92 -5.94 8.25
N GLY A 227 16.81 -5.60 6.98
CA GLY A 227 17.70 -4.64 6.35
C GLY A 227 17.42 -3.22 6.87
N ALA A 228 18.45 -2.38 6.90
CA ALA A 228 18.21 -0.96 7.09
C ALA A 228 17.49 -0.43 5.84
N SER A 229 16.24 -0.04 5.99
CA SER A 229 15.54 0.67 4.92
C SER A 229 16.21 2.03 4.75
N PRO A 230 16.64 2.43 3.55
CA PRO A 230 17.20 3.76 3.36
C PRO A 230 16.20 4.83 3.80
N PRO A 231 16.64 5.96 4.34
CA PRO A 231 15.74 7.05 4.69
C PRO A 231 14.94 7.49 3.46
N PRO A 232 13.70 7.96 3.63
CA PRO A 232 12.93 8.51 2.52
C PRO A 232 13.71 9.69 1.92
N PRO A 233 13.70 9.84 0.58
CA PRO A 233 14.34 10.97 -0.06
C PRO A 233 13.65 12.27 0.36
N PRO A 234 14.40 13.39 0.48
CA PRO A 234 13.83 14.65 0.94
C PRO A 234 12.88 15.25 -0.10
N LEU A 235 11.77 15.81 0.39
CA LEU A 235 10.84 16.58 -0.45
C LEU A 235 11.38 17.98 -0.80
N LEU A 236 12.35 18.47 -0.06
CA LEU A 236 12.95 19.80 -0.26
C LEU A 236 14.30 19.69 -1.02
N PRO A 237 14.68 20.71 -1.81
CA PRO A 237 13.89 21.91 -2.11
C PRO A 237 12.69 21.61 -3.00
N PHE A 238 11.56 22.24 -2.72
CA PHE A 238 10.36 22.14 -3.55
C PHE A 238 10.30 23.36 -4.47
N ALA A 239 10.27 23.13 -5.79
CA ALA A 239 10.31 24.22 -6.77
C ALA A 239 8.95 24.93 -6.84
N GLY A 240 8.95 26.25 -6.68
CA GLY A 240 7.75 27.09 -6.78
C GLY A 240 7.42 27.49 -8.24
N GLU A 241 7.37 26.51 -9.16
CA GLU A 241 6.99 26.78 -10.54
C GLU A 241 5.47 26.73 -10.73
N ALA A 242 4.92 27.67 -11.51
CA ALA A 242 3.52 27.63 -11.90
C ALA A 242 3.33 26.71 -13.11
N LEU A 243 2.49 25.72 -12.97
CA LEU A 243 2.12 24.78 -14.04
C LEU A 243 0.65 25.00 -14.41
N ALA A 244 0.33 25.00 -15.69
CA ALA A 244 -1.03 25.04 -16.19
C ALA A 244 -1.43 23.67 -16.75
N LEU A 245 -2.43 23.04 -16.14
CA LEU A 245 -3.03 21.80 -16.62
C LEU A 245 -4.35 22.12 -17.33
N ARG A 246 -4.57 21.52 -18.49
CA ARG A 246 -5.87 21.59 -19.18
C ARG A 246 -6.67 20.34 -18.86
N LEU A 247 -7.60 20.47 -17.92
CA LEU A 247 -8.47 19.40 -17.46
C LEU A 247 -9.94 19.79 -17.71
N PRO A 248 -10.86 18.82 -17.84
CA PRO A 248 -12.30 19.10 -17.87
C PRO A 248 -12.77 19.71 -16.55
N GLY A 249 -13.85 20.49 -16.58
CA GLY A 249 -14.50 21.03 -15.37
C GLY A 249 -14.15 22.49 -15.07
N PRO A 250 -14.56 23.00 -13.88
CA PRO A 250 -14.33 24.37 -13.48
C PRO A 250 -12.84 24.66 -13.21
N PRO A 251 -12.39 25.92 -13.42
CA PRO A 251 -11.03 26.32 -13.07
C PRO A 251 -10.72 26.06 -11.60
N ARG A 252 -9.51 25.57 -11.31
CA ARG A 252 -9.00 25.36 -9.95
C ARG A 252 -7.60 25.92 -9.80
N LEU A 253 -7.33 26.49 -8.63
CA LEU A 253 -5.97 26.79 -8.19
C LEU A 253 -5.53 25.69 -7.21
N VAL A 254 -4.42 25.04 -7.50
CA VAL A 254 -3.82 24.04 -6.62
C VAL A 254 -2.48 24.59 -6.14
N LEU A 255 -2.27 24.61 -4.84
CA LEU A 255 -1.02 25.06 -4.21
C LEU A 255 -0.36 23.85 -3.53
N GLY A 256 0.87 23.52 -3.90
CA GLY A 256 1.65 22.46 -3.29
C GLY A 256 2.56 22.98 -2.17
N PHE A 257 2.59 22.29 -1.04
CA PHE A 257 3.46 22.58 0.08
C PHE A 257 4.21 21.34 0.53
N ALA A 258 5.53 21.39 0.51
CA ALA A 258 6.37 20.35 1.10
C ALA A 258 6.68 20.70 2.56
N LEU A 259 6.36 19.81 3.47
CA LEU A 259 6.63 19.91 4.91
C LEU A 259 7.69 18.89 5.30
N ASP A 260 8.65 19.28 6.11
CA ASP A 260 9.64 18.42 6.75
C ASP A 260 9.49 18.40 8.26
N ALA A 261 10.15 17.50 8.94
CA ALA A 261 10.18 17.38 10.40
C ALA A 261 8.80 17.22 11.07
N LEU A 262 7.85 16.53 10.42
CA LEU A 262 6.56 16.18 11.00
C LEU A 262 6.72 15.32 12.26
N ARG A 263 5.82 15.52 13.24
CA ARG A 263 5.71 14.71 14.46
C ARG A 263 4.41 13.91 14.47
N GLY A 264 4.32 12.89 15.32
CA GLY A 264 3.19 11.93 15.33
C GLY A 264 1.79 12.55 15.50
N THR A 265 1.68 13.72 16.15
CA THR A 265 0.40 14.45 16.36
C THR A 265 -0.04 15.27 15.15
N ASP A 266 0.81 15.42 14.15
CA ASP A 266 0.58 16.36 13.05
C ASP A 266 -0.55 15.92 12.10
N GLU A 267 -0.93 14.62 12.10
CA GLU A 267 -2.05 14.16 11.28
C GLU A 267 -3.39 14.74 11.70
N GLN A 268 -3.70 14.67 13.00
CA GLN A 268 -4.92 15.28 13.54
C GLN A 268 -4.93 16.79 13.34
N THR A 269 -3.77 17.41 13.47
CA THR A 269 -3.59 18.84 13.20
C THR A 269 -3.86 19.17 11.74
N LEU A 270 -3.36 18.38 10.79
CA LEU A 270 -3.63 18.55 9.36
C LEU A 270 -5.11 18.36 9.03
N LEU A 271 -5.77 17.36 9.61
CA LEU A 271 -7.22 17.14 9.44
C LEU A 271 -8.03 18.30 10.00
N ALA A 272 -7.72 18.78 11.21
CA ALA A 272 -8.39 19.93 11.83
C ALA A 272 -8.16 21.21 11.00
N PHE A 273 -6.97 21.38 10.44
CA PHE A 273 -6.65 22.51 9.57
C PHE A 273 -7.41 22.44 8.24
N ALA A 274 -7.55 21.24 7.65
CA ALA A 274 -8.36 21.02 6.45
C ALA A 274 -9.83 21.44 6.68
N GLU A 275 -10.43 21.02 7.79
CA GLU A 275 -11.78 21.43 8.19
C GLU A 275 -11.89 22.95 8.37
N LEU A 276 -10.91 23.57 9.04
CA LEU A 276 -10.89 25.02 9.27
C LEU A 276 -10.84 25.80 7.95
N LEU A 277 -10.01 25.38 6.99
CA LEU A 277 -9.89 26.04 5.69
C LEU A 277 -11.17 25.93 4.87
N GLY A 278 -11.86 24.77 4.91
CA GLY A 278 -13.11 24.51 4.20
C GLY A 278 -14.37 25.05 4.90
N HIS A 279 -14.23 25.60 6.11
CA HIS A 279 -15.38 26.05 6.89
C HIS A 279 -15.89 27.43 6.41
N ARG A 280 -17.23 27.59 6.35
CA ARG A 280 -17.88 28.83 5.87
C ARG A 280 -18.09 29.89 6.94
N SER A 281 -17.37 29.84 8.05
CA SER A 281 -17.50 30.84 9.12
C SER A 281 -17.04 32.24 8.66
N PRO A 282 -17.69 33.30 9.13
CA PRO A 282 -17.21 34.69 8.90
C PRO A 282 -15.76 34.85 9.34
N GLY A 283 -14.94 35.49 8.50
CA GLY A 283 -13.51 35.64 8.72
C GLY A 283 -12.65 34.44 8.33
N GLY A 284 -13.24 33.31 7.90
CA GLY A 284 -12.53 32.14 7.35
C GLY A 284 -12.11 32.34 5.89
N LEU A 285 -11.16 31.51 5.44
CA LEU A 285 -10.64 31.57 4.07
C LEU A 285 -11.76 31.39 3.02
N LEU A 286 -12.60 30.36 3.16
CA LEU A 286 -13.68 30.10 2.21
C LEU A 286 -14.70 31.22 2.16
N ALA A 287 -15.04 31.83 3.31
CA ALA A 287 -15.94 33.00 3.34
C ALA A 287 -15.33 34.19 2.60
N ALA A 288 -14.06 34.50 2.85
CA ALA A 288 -13.34 35.59 2.18
C ALA A 288 -13.24 35.39 0.66
N LEU A 289 -12.98 34.14 0.20
CA LEU A 289 -12.96 33.81 -1.24
C LEU A 289 -14.36 33.94 -1.87
N GLY A 290 -15.41 33.53 -1.17
CA GLY A 290 -16.80 33.66 -1.62
C GLY A 290 -17.25 35.11 -1.74
N GLU A 291 -16.93 35.96 -0.78
CA GLU A 291 -17.23 37.41 -0.79
C GLU A 291 -16.57 38.14 -1.97
N GLN A 292 -15.40 37.66 -2.41
CA GLN A 292 -14.68 38.22 -3.56
C GLN A 292 -15.03 37.51 -4.89
N GLY A 293 -15.90 36.50 -4.87
CA GLY A 293 -16.25 35.73 -6.08
C GLY A 293 -15.09 34.88 -6.63
N LEU A 294 -14.07 34.57 -5.81
CA LEU A 294 -12.86 33.88 -6.23
C LEU A 294 -12.95 32.35 -6.09
N GLY A 295 -13.86 31.82 -5.26
CA GLY A 295 -14.00 30.39 -5.08
C GLY A 295 -15.19 30.00 -4.20
N GLU A 296 -15.70 28.80 -4.45
CA GLU A 296 -16.87 28.22 -3.76
C GLU A 296 -16.50 27.06 -2.83
N SER A 297 -15.29 26.54 -2.95
CA SER A 297 -14.77 25.44 -2.12
C SER A 297 -13.26 25.59 -1.88
N VAL A 298 -12.83 25.12 -0.72
CA VAL A 298 -11.42 24.97 -0.35
C VAL A 298 -11.24 23.58 0.25
N ALA A 299 -10.24 22.85 -0.19
CA ALA A 299 -9.89 21.55 0.37
C ALA A 299 -8.37 21.46 0.57
N LEU A 300 -7.96 20.87 1.69
CA LEU A 300 -6.57 20.47 1.93
C LEU A 300 -6.49 18.95 1.73
N ARG A 301 -5.47 18.50 1.02
CA ARG A 301 -5.24 17.08 0.79
C ARG A 301 -3.78 16.70 1.04
N VAL A 302 -3.58 15.54 1.62
CA VAL A 302 -2.24 14.95 1.76
C VAL A 302 -1.96 14.10 0.52
N VAL A 303 -1.03 14.56 -0.32
CA VAL A 303 -0.61 13.86 -1.55
C VAL A 303 0.35 12.72 -1.22
N HIS A 304 1.30 13.01 -0.32
CA HIS A 304 2.25 12.03 0.19
C HIS A 304 2.54 12.30 1.65
N ARG A 305 2.77 11.24 2.41
CA ARG A 305 3.22 11.32 3.81
C ARG A 305 4.09 10.14 4.18
N ASP A 306 5.14 10.41 4.92
CA ASP A 306 5.92 9.42 5.66
C ASP A 306 6.09 9.84 7.13
N ALA A 307 6.99 9.20 7.88
CA ALA A 307 7.18 9.49 9.31
C ALA A 307 7.74 10.89 9.61
N ARG A 308 8.29 11.60 8.62
CA ARG A 308 9.01 12.86 8.80
C ARG A 308 8.51 14.00 7.94
N GLN A 309 7.88 13.71 6.81
CA GLN A 309 7.57 14.74 5.80
C GLN A 309 6.21 14.47 5.15
N ALA A 310 5.60 15.52 4.61
CA ALA A 310 4.39 15.44 3.82
C ALA A 310 4.44 16.40 2.64
N LEU A 311 3.78 16.01 1.55
CA LEU A 311 3.40 16.88 0.45
C LEU A 311 1.87 17.06 0.53
N LEU A 312 1.44 18.32 0.62
CA LEU A 312 0.05 18.74 0.73
C LEU A 312 -0.41 19.35 -0.57
#